data_4e3988c3136791ff58e3e745e3e2ece1
#
_entry.id   4e3988c3136791ff58e3e745e3e2ece1
#
_cell.length_a   1.000
_cell.length_b   1.000
_cell.length_c   1.000
_cell.angle_alpha   90.00
_cell.angle_beta   90.00
_cell.angle_gamma   90.00
#
_symmetry.space_group_name_H-M   'P 1'
#
loop_
_entity.id
_entity.type
_entity.pdbx_description
1 polymer ?
#
loop_
_entity_poly.entity_id
_entity_poly.type
_entity_poly.pdbx_seq_one_letter_code
_entity_poly.pdbx_strand_id
1 'polypeptide(L)'
;AMPPADAYATGAVLTRRSAQQDQIRLKAGLLHDLGVLAASADPGVSAQADALADQVYALPVTGRVVTELSPRRLEVSPAANLPLVDGDHVYFPRRPTQVRVVGAVVAPCAVPHAPLDDALAYLSQCPVQGADRDWLFVVQPDGRVQKIGIALWNRSAPQALAPGATLYVPLPARRLRGLSGDFNAEFAEFLATQRTDVFGDAP
;
A
#
# COMPACT_ATOMS: atom_id res chain seq x y z
N ALA A 1 -23.12 8.33 -14.19
CA ALA A 1 -23.57 6.93 -14.05
C ALA A 1 -23.56 6.56 -12.57
N MET A 2 -24.58 5.87 -12.09
CA MET A 2 -24.61 5.35 -10.71
C MET A 2 -23.69 4.11 -10.64
N PRO A 3 -22.95 3.95 -9.53
CA PRO A 3 -22.16 2.74 -9.34
C PRO A 3 -23.05 1.49 -9.26
N PRO A 4 -22.54 0.31 -9.64
CA PRO A 4 -23.26 -0.97 -9.46
C PRO A 4 -23.69 -1.18 -8.00
N ALA A 5 -24.75 -1.95 -7.78
CA ALA A 5 -25.28 -2.19 -6.43
C ALA A 5 -24.29 -2.93 -5.50
N ASP A 6 -23.37 -3.71 -6.09
CA ASP A 6 -22.30 -4.46 -5.42
C ASP A 6 -20.95 -3.70 -5.40
N ALA A 7 -20.94 -2.44 -5.82
CA ALA A 7 -19.73 -1.63 -5.87
C ALA A 7 -19.15 -1.36 -4.48
N TYR A 8 -17.86 -1.58 -4.32
CA TYR A 8 -17.14 -1.26 -3.10
C TYR A 8 -16.68 0.20 -3.11
N ALA A 9 -17.49 1.08 -2.53
CA ALA A 9 -17.26 2.52 -2.55
C ALA A 9 -15.93 2.94 -1.88
N THR A 10 -15.53 2.26 -0.80
CA THR A 10 -14.25 2.55 -0.11
C THR A 10 -13.04 2.24 -0.99
N GLY A 11 -13.16 1.29 -1.91
CA GLY A 11 -12.12 0.92 -2.86
C GLY A 11 -12.25 1.63 -4.21
N ALA A 12 -13.11 2.64 -4.33
CA ALA A 12 -13.23 3.43 -5.57
C ALA A 12 -11.89 4.07 -5.95
N VAL A 13 -11.61 4.11 -7.24
CA VAL A 13 -10.34 4.59 -7.79
C VAL A 13 -10.59 5.57 -8.92
N LEU A 14 -9.96 6.74 -8.84
CA LEU A 14 -9.80 7.65 -9.97
C LEU A 14 -8.44 7.39 -10.62
N THR A 15 -8.41 7.17 -11.93
CA THR A 15 -7.16 7.08 -12.69
C THR A 15 -7.04 8.23 -13.67
N ARG A 16 -5.80 8.75 -13.81
CA ARG A 16 -5.47 9.92 -14.63
C ARG A 16 -4.13 9.72 -15.34
N ARG A 17 -4.04 10.10 -16.60
CA ARG A 17 -2.80 9.95 -17.39
C ARG A 17 -1.61 10.70 -16.80
N SER A 18 -1.81 11.91 -16.29
CA SER A 18 -0.71 12.67 -15.67
C SER A 18 -0.14 11.97 -14.43
N ALA A 19 -0.97 11.31 -13.62
CA ALA A 19 -0.52 10.55 -12.46
C ALA A 19 0.30 9.31 -12.80
N GLN A 20 0.17 8.76 -14.02
CA GLN A 20 1.02 7.64 -14.47
C GLN A 20 2.50 8.00 -14.51
N GLN A 21 2.83 9.22 -14.93
CA GLN A 21 4.23 9.66 -15.00
C GLN A 21 4.87 9.78 -13.62
N ASP A 22 4.11 10.29 -12.64
CA ASP A 22 4.58 10.38 -11.25
C ASP A 22 4.75 8.98 -10.65
N GLN A 23 3.82 8.09 -10.92
CA GLN A 23 3.88 6.70 -10.46
C GLN A 23 5.03 5.93 -11.11
N ILE A 24 5.35 6.18 -12.41
CA ILE A 24 6.52 5.61 -13.08
C ILE A 24 7.80 6.07 -12.38
N ARG A 25 7.91 7.37 -12.07
CA ARG A 25 9.08 7.93 -11.38
C ARG A 25 9.25 7.32 -9.99
N LEU A 26 8.15 7.24 -9.22
CA LEU A 26 8.16 6.63 -7.89
C LEU A 26 8.58 5.16 -7.96
N LYS A 27 8.00 4.38 -8.88
CA LYS A 27 8.37 2.97 -9.09
C LYS A 27 9.85 2.82 -9.48
N ALA A 28 10.34 3.67 -10.37
CA ALA A 28 11.75 3.64 -10.79
C ALA A 28 12.69 4.01 -9.64
N GLY A 29 12.33 4.99 -8.80
CA GLY A 29 13.09 5.33 -7.59
C GLY A 29 13.19 4.17 -6.61
N LEU A 30 12.06 3.52 -6.31
CA LEU A 30 12.03 2.34 -5.43
C LEU A 30 12.89 1.20 -5.97
N LEU A 31 12.81 0.91 -7.27
CA LEU A 31 13.64 -0.15 -7.90
C LEU A 31 15.12 0.22 -7.90
N HIS A 32 15.46 1.49 -8.07
CA HIS A 32 16.85 1.96 -7.96
C HIS A 32 17.38 1.76 -6.55
N ASP A 33 16.65 2.19 -5.53
CA ASP A 33 17.05 2.05 -4.13
C ASP A 33 17.18 0.57 -3.71
N LEU A 34 16.27 -0.28 -4.18
CA LEU A 34 16.37 -1.73 -3.98
C LEU A 34 17.59 -2.31 -4.68
N GLY A 35 17.95 -1.83 -5.87
CA GLY A 35 19.19 -2.19 -6.55
C GLY A 35 20.45 -1.80 -5.77
N VAL A 36 20.44 -0.63 -5.12
CA VAL A 36 21.53 -0.21 -4.21
C VAL A 36 21.63 -1.14 -2.99
N LEU A 37 20.50 -1.52 -2.40
CA LEU A 37 20.47 -2.46 -1.27
C LEU A 37 20.86 -3.89 -1.68
N ALA A 38 20.50 -4.33 -2.88
CA ALA A 38 20.87 -5.64 -3.43
C ALA A 38 22.39 -5.78 -3.65
N ALA A 39 23.09 -4.67 -3.88
CA ALA A 39 24.54 -4.65 -3.96
C ALA A 39 25.26 -4.71 -2.58
N SER A 40 24.52 -4.90 -1.48
CA SER A 40 25.06 -5.02 -0.14
C SER A 40 25.97 -6.27 0.00
N ALA A 41 27.05 -6.12 0.75
CA ALA A 41 27.91 -7.24 1.14
C ALA A 41 27.22 -8.24 2.11
N ASP A 42 26.10 -7.85 2.73
CA ASP A 42 25.30 -8.74 3.58
C ASP A 42 24.32 -9.53 2.70
N PRO A 43 24.52 -10.88 2.56
CA PRO A 43 23.65 -11.69 1.71
C PRO A 43 22.17 -11.66 2.13
N GLY A 44 21.88 -11.47 3.42
CA GLY A 44 20.51 -11.39 3.93
C GLY A 44 19.84 -10.08 3.51
N VAL A 45 20.59 -8.97 3.43
CA VAL A 45 20.09 -7.68 2.93
C VAL A 45 19.88 -7.76 1.43
N SER A 46 20.87 -8.31 0.69
CA SER A 46 20.78 -8.48 -0.77
C SER A 46 19.55 -9.31 -1.16
N ALA A 47 19.39 -10.51 -0.63
CA ALA A 47 18.26 -11.39 -0.94
C ALA A 47 16.90 -10.75 -0.58
N GLN A 48 16.84 -9.99 0.51
CA GLN A 48 15.61 -9.29 0.88
C GLN A 48 15.29 -8.13 -0.07
N ALA A 49 16.32 -7.40 -0.53
CA ALA A 49 16.15 -6.33 -1.51
C ALA A 49 15.65 -6.89 -2.86
N ASP A 50 16.21 -8.02 -3.31
CA ASP A 50 15.76 -8.71 -4.52
C ASP A 50 14.29 -9.14 -4.41
N ALA A 51 13.89 -9.76 -3.31
CA ALA A 51 12.52 -10.18 -3.08
C ALA A 51 11.53 -8.99 -3.04
N LEU A 52 11.94 -7.84 -2.50
CA LEU A 52 11.15 -6.61 -2.52
C LEU A 52 11.09 -6.00 -3.93
N ALA A 53 12.19 -6.05 -4.69
CA ALA A 53 12.22 -5.60 -6.07
C ALA A 53 11.24 -6.39 -6.94
N ASP A 54 11.18 -7.71 -6.77
CA ASP A 54 10.20 -8.57 -7.45
C ASP A 54 8.77 -8.16 -7.12
N GLN A 55 8.47 -7.85 -5.82
CA GLN A 55 7.16 -7.35 -5.42
C GLN A 55 6.82 -6.02 -6.13
N VAL A 56 7.75 -5.04 -6.14
CA VAL A 56 7.54 -3.75 -6.80
C VAL A 56 7.40 -3.93 -8.32
N TYR A 57 8.25 -4.79 -8.91
CA TYR A 57 8.24 -5.03 -10.35
C TYR A 57 6.90 -5.59 -10.84
N ALA A 58 6.33 -6.53 -10.09
CA ALA A 58 5.04 -7.14 -10.39
C ALA A 58 3.85 -6.18 -10.33
N LEU A 59 3.95 -5.06 -9.60
CA LEU A 59 2.87 -4.08 -9.46
C LEU A 59 2.78 -3.17 -10.69
N PRO A 60 1.58 -2.96 -11.26
CA PRO A 60 1.40 -2.11 -12.43
C PRO A 60 1.49 -0.62 -12.09
N VAL A 61 1.69 0.18 -13.13
CA VAL A 61 1.47 1.63 -13.10
C VAL A 61 0.01 1.88 -13.49
N THR A 62 -0.81 2.21 -12.52
CA THR A 62 -2.26 2.34 -12.70
C THR A 62 -2.70 3.76 -13.06
N GLY A 63 -1.89 4.77 -12.71
CA GLY A 63 -2.26 6.17 -12.76
C GLY A 63 -3.31 6.57 -11.73
N ARG A 64 -3.44 5.80 -10.64
CA ARG A 64 -4.37 6.14 -9.56
C ARG A 64 -4.02 7.47 -8.93
N VAL A 65 -5.02 8.33 -8.79
CA VAL A 65 -4.99 9.54 -7.98
C VAL A 65 -5.66 9.25 -6.64
N VAL A 66 -4.91 9.40 -5.54
CA VAL A 66 -5.45 9.25 -4.19
C VAL A 66 -6.28 10.49 -3.88
N THR A 67 -7.59 10.36 -3.86
CA THR A 67 -8.54 11.46 -3.61
C THR A 67 -9.80 10.92 -2.95
N GLU A 68 -10.56 11.83 -2.32
CA GLU A 68 -11.86 11.48 -1.74
C GLU A 68 -12.88 11.22 -2.86
N LEU A 69 -13.50 10.05 -2.85
CA LEU A 69 -14.52 9.64 -3.82
C LEU A 69 -15.85 9.26 -3.15
N SER A 70 -15.95 9.39 -1.82
CA SER A 70 -17.19 9.13 -1.09
C SER A 70 -18.17 10.31 -1.29
N PRO A 71 -19.37 10.09 -1.90
CA PRO A 71 -20.33 11.16 -2.10
C PRO A 71 -20.69 11.92 -0.81
N ARG A 72 -20.93 11.17 0.28
CA ARG A 72 -21.27 11.77 1.58
C ARG A 72 -20.16 12.67 2.14
N ARG A 73 -18.89 12.30 1.91
CA ARG A 73 -17.76 13.14 2.36
C ARG A 73 -17.59 14.37 1.48
N LEU A 74 -17.79 14.22 0.17
CA LEU A 74 -17.73 15.34 -0.77
C LEU A 74 -18.85 16.37 -0.52
N GLU A 75 -20.03 15.94 -0.07
CA GLU A 75 -21.12 16.85 0.34
C GLU A 75 -20.73 17.73 1.55
N VAL A 76 -20.02 17.16 2.53
CA VAL A 76 -19.57 17.93 3.74
C VAL A 76 -18.23 18.63 3.52
N SER A 77 -17.45 18.25 2.54
CA SER A 77 -16.14 18.83 2.22
C SER A 77 -16.00 19.07 0.72
N PRO A 78 -16.72 20.03 0.14
CA PRO A 78 -16.69 20.30 -1.30
C PRO A 78 -15.29 20.63 -1.84
N ALA A 79 -14.42 21.18 -1.01
CA ALA A 79 -13.03 21.48 -1.37
C ALA A 79 -12.19 20.21 -1.68
N ALA A 80 -12.61 19.03 -1.20
CA ALA A 80 -11.98 17.76 -1.51
C ALA A 80 -12.43 17.18 -2.88
N ASN A 81 -13.41 17.82 -3.53
CA ASN A 81 -13.91 17.38 -4.83
C ASN A 81 -12.92 17.78 -5.94
N LEU A 82 -12.17 16.81 -6.42
CA LEU A 82 -11.21 17.03 -7.49
C LEU A 82 -11.93 17.23 -8.83
N PRO A 83 -11.67 18.32 -9.58
CA PRO A 83 -12.20 18.48 -10.92
C PRO A 83 -11.74 17.37 -11.85
N LEU A 84 -12.68 16.75 -12.56
CA LEU A 84 -12.38 15.75 -13.56
C LEU A 84 -11.87 16.43 -14.85
N VAL A 85 -10.94 15.76 -15.51
CA VAL A 85 -10.40 16.17 -16.80
C VAL A 85 -10.62 15.06 -17.84
N ASP A 86 -10.46 15.43 -19.12
CA ASP A 86 -10.60 14.46 -20.20
C ASP A 86 -9.61 13.29 -20.05
N GLY A 87 -10.12 12.07 -20.22
CA GLY A 87 -9.35 10.84 -20.02
C GLY A 87 -9.26 10.34 -18.59
N ASP A 88 -9.95 10.99 -17.63
CA ASP A 88 -10.13 10.44 -16.29
C ASP A 88 -11.11 9.26 -16.31
N HIS A 89 -10.80 8.22 -15.54
CA HIS A 89 -11.68 7.09 -15.35
C HIS A 89 -11.91 6.84 -13.86
N VAL A 90 -13.19 6.67 -13.48
CA VAL A 90 -13.56 6.23 -12.13
C VAL A 90 -13.95 4.76 -12.19
N TYR A 91 -13.29 3.96 -11.37
CA TYR A 91 -13.51 2.54 -11.26
C TYR A 91 -13.99 2.16 -9.87
N PHE A 92 -15.00 1.29 -9.80
CA PHE A 92 -15.53 0.74 -8.56
C PHE A 92 -15.24 -0.77 -8.54
N PRO A 93 -14.34 -1.26 -7.68
CA PRO A 93 -14.06 -2.68 -7.56
C PRO A 93 -15.21 -3.41 -6.84
N ARG A 94 -15.19 -4.73 -6.92
CA ARG A 94 -15.92 -5.57 -5.97
C ARG A 94 -15.27 -5.49 -4.60
N ARG A 95 -16.03 -5.74 -3.54
CA ARG A 95 -15.51 -5.75 -2.18
C ARG A 95 -14.57 -6.93 -1.99
N PRO A 96 -13.29 -6.70 -1.67
CA PRO A 96 -12.36 -7.77 -1.34
C PRO A 96 -12.73 -8.48 -0.04
N THR A 97 -12.26 -9.71 0.12
CA THR A 97 -12.50 -10.52 1.33
C THR A 97 -11.24 -10.66 2.19
N GLN A 98 -10.12 -10.08 1.78
CA GLN A 98 -8.82 -10.28 2.38
C GLN A 98 -8.14 -8.94 2.69
N VAL A 99 -7.19 -8.99 3.64
CA VAL A 99 -6.16 -7.98 3.90
C VAL A 99 -4.83 -8.57 3.46
N ARG A 100 -3.96 -7.74 2.89
CA ARG A 100 -2.64 -8.17 2.44
C ARG A 100 -1.57 -7.72 3.37
N VAL A 101 -0.56 -8.57 3.51
CA VAL A 101 0.66 -8.25 4.22
C VAL A 101 1.82 -8.41 3.25
N VAL A 102 2.53 -7.31 3.00
CA VAL A 102 3.63 -7.23 2.03
C VAL A 102 4.85 -6.55 2.66
N GLY A 103 5.96 -6.53 1.95
CA GLY A 103 7.19 -5.89 2.43
C GLY A 103 8.18 -6.88 3.02
N ALA A 104 8.72 -6.59 4.20
CA ALA A 104 9.72 -7.40 4.89
C ALA A 104 9.11 -8.66 5.54
N VAL A 105 8.48 -9.50 4.71
CA VAL A 105 7.89 -10.80 5.04
C VAL A 105 8.62 -11.91 4.28
N VAL A 106 8.51 -13.15 4.75
CA VAL A 106 9.08 -14.31 4.05
C VAL A 106 8.47 -14.46 2.66
N ALA A 107 7.15 -14.27 2.56
CA ALA A 107 6.40 -14.17 1.30
C ALA A 107 5.16 -13.30 1.54
N PRO A 108 4.69 -12.54 0.53
CA PRO A 108 3.43 -11.82 0.63
C PRO A 108 2.28 -12.72 1.02
N CYS A 109 1.47 -12.30 1.99
CA CYS A 109 0.34 -13.06 2.51
C CYS A 109 -0.98 -12.38 2.18
N ALA A 110 -2.02 -13.19 1.95
CA ALA A 110 -3.41 -12.75 1.90
C ALA A 110 -4.17 -13.38 3.07
N VAL A 111 -4.61 -12.56 4.01
CA VAL A 111 -5.25 -12.98 5.24
C VAL A 111 -6.74 -12.65 5.17
N PRO A 112 -7.66 -13.58 5.47
CA PRO A 112 -9.09 -13.29 5.48
C PRO A 112 -9.41 -12.08 6.36
N HIS A 113 -10.27 -11.18 5.84
CA HIS A 113 -10.65 -10.00 6.60
C HIS A 113 -11.56 -10.35 7.76
N ALA A 114 -11.17 -9.95 8.96
CA ALA A 114 -11.98 -10.04 10.19
C ALA A 114 -12.27 -8.61 10.71
N PRO A 115 -13.55 -8.20 10.88
CA PRO A 115 -13.91 -6.80 11.15
C PRO A 115 -13.35 -6.19 12.41
N LEU A 116 -12.99 -7.00 13.40
CA LEU A 116 -12.48 -6.55 14.70
C LEU A 116 -10.96 -6.69 14.84
N ASP A 117 -10.30 -7.28 13.85
CA ASP A 117 -8.86 -7.47 13.87
C ASP A 117 -8.14 -6.17 13.56
N ASP A 118 -7.10 -5.89 14.33
CA ASP A 118 -6.17 -4.77 14.09
C ASP A 118 -4.96 -5.22 13.25
N ALA A 119 -4.07 -4.30 12.95
CA ALA A 119 -2.88 -4.56 12.15
C ALA A 119 -1.98 -5.66 12.73
N LEU A 120 -1.89 -5.78 14.07
CA LEU A 120 -1.06 -6.79 14.71
C LEU A 120 -1.65 -8.19 14.58
N ALA A 121 -2.98 -8.33 14.60
CA ALA A 121 -3.66 -9.59 14.38
C ALA A 121 -3.37 -10.14 12.97
N TYR A 122 -3.38 -9.28 11.94
CA TYR A 122 -3.00 -9.67 10.58
C TYR A 122 -1.51 -9.99 10.47
N LEU A 123 -0.64 -9.15 11.07
CA LEU A 123 0.80 -9.39 11.05
C LEU A 123 1.17 -10.73 11.68
N SER A 124 0.50 -11.14 12.74
CA SER A 124 0.78 -12.40 13.45
C SER A 124 0.57 -13.66 12.58
N GLN A 125 -0.22 -13.54 11.52
CA GLN A 125 -0.52 -14.62 10.58
C GLN A 125 0.46 -14.69 9.38
N CYS A 126 1.38 -13.71 9.31
CA CYS A 126 2.34 -13.60 8.20
C CYS A 126 3.77 -13.58 8.73
N PRO A 127 4.60 -14.59 8.43
CA PRO A 127 5.97 -14.64 8.92
C PRO A 127 6.81 -13.48 8.39
N VAL A 128 7.40 -12.69 9.30
CA VAL A 128 8.25 -11.55 8.97
C VAL A 128 9.71 -11.95 8.86
N GLN A 129 10.45 -11.25 7.99
CA GLN A 129 11.89 -11.48 7.81
C GLN A 129 12.61 -10.14 7.72
N GLY A 130 13.50 -9.88 8.68
CA GLY A 130 14.34 -8.69 8.69
C GLY A 130 13.57 -7.37 8.78
N ALA A 131 12.38 -7.40 9.36
CA ALA A 131 11.44 -6.29 9.47
C ALA A 131 11.86 -5.23 10.51
N ASP A 132 11.32 -4.04 10.37
CA ASP A 132 11.26 -3.05 11.44
C ASP A 132 10.39 -3.59 12.59
N ARG A 133 10.78 -3.30 13.84
CA ARG A 133 10.08 -3.80 15.03
C ARG A 133 9.20 -2.76 15.70
N ASP A 134 9.29 -1.53 15.23
CA ASP A 134 8.67 -0.38 15.86
C ASP A 134 7.50 0.18 15.05
N TRP A 135 7.51 -0.03 13.72
CA TRP A 135 6.59 0.62 12.82
C TRP A 135 5.98 -0.34 11.80
N LEU A 136 4.74 -0.04 11.39
CA LEU A 136 4.04 -0.58 10.23
C LEU A 136 3.41 0.55 9.44
N PHE A 137 3.06 0.27 8.18
CA PHE A 137 2.21 1.16 7.39
C PHE A 137 0.92 0.43 7.03
N VAL A 138 -0.21 1.08 7.29
CA VAL A 138 -1.53 0.64 6.86
C VAL A 138 -1.93 1.47 5.65
N VAL A 139 -2.15 0.81 4.53
CA VAL A 139 -2.67 1.40 3.30
C VAL A 139 -4.12 0.96 3.14
N GLN A 140 -5.04 1.88 3.33
CA GLN A 140 -6.47 1.60 3.20
C GLN A 140 -6.88 1.53 1.71
N PRO A 141 -8.00 0.87 1.37
CA PRO A 141 -8.46 0.78 -0.02
C PRO A 141 -8.72 2.13 -0.70
N ASP A 142 -9.03 3.17 0.07
CA ASP A 142 -9.19 4.54 -0.44
C ASP A 142 -7.85 5.26 -0.74
N GLY A 143 -6.72 4.58 -0.47
CA GLY A 143 -5.37 5.10 -0.70
C GLY A 143 -4.78 5.86 0.47
N ARG A 144 -5.49 6.00 1.60
CA ARG A 144 -4.91 6.62 2.79
C ARG A 144 -3.81 5.74 3.37
N VAL A 145 -2.65 6.35 3.61
CA VAL A 145 -1.49 5.74 4.25
C VAL A 145 -1.40 6.22 5.69
N GLN A 146 -1.21 5.28 6.61
CA GLN A 146 -0.99 5.58 8.02
C GLN A 146 0.23 4.80 8.51
N LYS A 147 1.22 5.51 9.05
CA LYS A 147 2.32 4.91 9.78
C LYS A 147 1.89 4.71 11.23
N ILE A 148 1.93 3.48 11.71
CA ILE A 148 1.50 3.10 13.07
C ILE A 148 2.67 2.52 13.86
N GLY A 149 2.76 2.89 15.14
CA GLY A 149 3.71 2.31 16.08
C GLY A 149 3.19 0.98 16.62
N ILE A 150 4.07 -0.02 16.69
CA ILE A 150 3.74 -1.37 17.15
C ILE A 150 4.55 -1.83 18.38
N ALA A 151 5.62 -1.13 18.71
CA ALA A 151 6.40 -1.41 19.91
C ALA A 151 5.69 -0.90 21.16
N LEU A 152 6.13 -1.37 22.34
CA LEU A 152 5.52 -0.95 23.61
C LEU A 152 5.64 0.54 23.89
N TRP A 153 6.73 1.17 23.44
CA TRP A 153 7.04 2.58 23.68
C TRP A 153 6.30 3.56 22.76
N ASN A 154 5.85 3.12 21.57
CA ASN A 154 5.22 3.98 20.57
C ASN A 154 3.86 3.44 20.08
N ARG A 155 3.27 2.50 20.79
CA ARG A 155 2.08 1.77 20.35
C ARG A 155 0.92 2.71 20.03
N SER A 156 0.49 2.67 18.79
CA SER A 156 -0.71 3.36 18.34
C SER A 156 -1.98 2.69 18.87
N ALA A 157 -3.06 3.46 18.99
CA ALA A 157 -4.37 2.88 19.25
C ALA A 157 -4.76 1.86 18.16
N PRO A 158 -5.44 0.76 18.50
CA PRO A 158 -5.92 -0.21 17.52
C PRO A 158 -6.73 0.46 16.42
N GLN A 159 -6.43 0.11 15.17
CA GLN A 159 -7.13 0.62 14.00
C GLN A 159 -7.67 -0.53 13.17
N ALA A 160 -8.97 -0.45 12.84
CA ALA A 160 -9.60 -1.41 11.96
C ALA A 160 -9.08 -1.23 10.52
N LEU A 161 -8.75 -2.33 9.88
CA LEU A 161 -8.43 -2.39 8.47
C LEU A 161 -9.69 -2.67 7.67
N ALA A 162 -9.88 -1.94 6.58
CA ALA A 162 -10.98 -2.22 5.66
C ALA A 162 -10.64 -3.45 4.77
N PRO A 163 -11.66 -4.18 4.27
CA PRO A 163 -11.41 -5.25 3.30
C PRO A 163 -10.65 -4.73 2.09
N GLY A 164 -9.57 -5.41 1.71
CA GLY A 164 -8.67 -4.97 0.65
C GLY A 164 -7.58 -3.98 1.08
N ALA A 165 -7.47 -3.67 2.36
CA ALA A 165 -6.33 -2.93 2.89
C ALA A 165 -5.02 -3.72 2.69
N THR A 166 -3.91 -2.99 2.60
CA THR A 166 -2.57 -3.56 2.56
C THR A 166 -1.80 -3.13 3.80
N LEU A 167 -1.25 -4.09 4.51
CA LEU A 167 -0.31 -3.89 5.61
C LEU A 167 1.10 -4.00 5.06
N TYR A 168 1.84 -2.91 5.06
CA TYR A 168 3.23 -2.90 4.64
C TYR A 168 4.14 -3.00 5.86
N VAL A 169 4.98 -4.02 5.85
CA VAL A 169 6.00 -4.29 6.87
C VAL A 169 7.32 -3.66 6.40
N PRO A 170 7.78 -2.56 7.04
CA PRO A 170 8.92 -1.80 6.53
C PRO A 170 10.27 -2.46 6.85
N LEU A 171 11.29 -2.04 6.10
CA LEU A 171 12.68 -2.32 6.42
C LEU A 171 13.14 -1.44 7.60
N PRO A 172 14.02 -1.97 8.49
CA PRO A 172 14.58 -1.16 9.56
C PRO A 172 15.39 0.03 9.04
N ALA A 173 15.24 1.21 9.65
CA ALA A 173 15.93 2.43 9.25
C ALA A 173 17.46 2.28 9.15
N ARG A 174 18.06 1.40 9.97
CA ARG A 174 19.51 1.12 9.90
C ARG A 174 19.95 0.50 8.57
N ARG A 175 19.07 -0.24 7.87
CA ARG A 175 19.35 -0.84 6.55
C ARG A 175 19.20 0.16 5.40
N LEU A 176 18.46 1.23 5.63
CA LEU A 176 18.16 2.25 4.64
C LEU A 176 19.16 3.42 4.67
N ARG A 177 20.19 3.33 5.52
CA ARG A 177 21.23 4.35 5.60
C ARG A 177 21.99 4.43 4.28
N GLY A 178 22.01 5.61 3.68
CA GLY A 178 22.68 5.86 2.41
C GLY A 178 21.73 5.92 1.21
N LEU A 179 20.44 5.59 1.38
CA LEU A 179 19.42 5.90 0.39
C LEU A 179 19.03 7.39 0.49
N SER A 180 18.62 7.96 -0.63
CA SER A 180 18.06 9.31 -0.68
C SER A 180 16.55 9.24 -0.46
N GLY A 181 16.04 9.89 0.56
CA GLY A 181 14.60 9.91 0.82
C GLY A 181 14.15 8.95 1.93
N ASP A 182 12.83 8.86 2.12
CA ASP A 182 12.20 7.89 3.04
C ASP A 182 11.64 6.71 2.23
N PHE A 183 12.50 5.76 1.92
CA PHE A 183 12.15 4.55 1.16
C PHE A 183 10.87 3.88 1.67
N ASN A 184 10.70 3.74 2.99
CA ASN A 184 9.51 3.06 3.52
C ASN A 184 8.23 3.87 3.30
N ALA A 185 8.29 5.21 3.42
CA ALA A 185 7.14 6.05 3.12
C ALA A 185 6.82 6.03 1.62
N GLU A 186 7.83 6.15 0.76
CA GLU A 186 7.67 6.09 -0.70
C GLU A 186 7.11 4.74 -1.16
N PHE A 187 7.55 3.64 -0.53
CA PHE A 187 6.98 2.31 -0.82
C PHE A 187 5.50 2.23 -0.42
N ALA A 188 5.13 2.75 0.75
CA ALA A 188 3.74 2.79 1.20
C ALA A 188 2.88 3.69 0.29
N GLU A 189 3.40 4.82 -0.18
CA GLU A 189 2.75 5.69 -1.15
C GLU A 189 2.56 4.99 -2.51
N PHE A 190 3.56 4.24 -2.97
CA PHE A 190 3.43 3.44 -4.19
C PHE A 190 2.34 2.38 -4.05
N LEU A 191 2.26 1.70 -2.90
CA LEU A 191 1.17 0.75 -2.61
C LEU A 191 -0.20 1.44 -2.61
N ALA A 192 -0.29 2.67 -2.12
CA ALA A 192 -1.54 3.45 -2.12
C ALA A 192 -2.03 3.78 -3.54
N THR A 193 -1.13 3.80 -4.52
CA THR A 193 -1.50 3.96 -5.93
C THR A 193 -2.01 2.68 -6.59
N GLN A 194 -1.97 1.54 -5.91
CA GLN A 194 -2.48 0.27 -6.44
C GLN A 194 -3.99 0.13 -6.26
N ARG A 195 -4.63 -0.58 -7.16
CA ARG A 195 -6.05 -0.95 -7.06
C ARG A 195 -6.16 -2.23 -6.23
N THR A 196 -7.26 -2.40 -5.52
CA THR A 196 -7.48 -3.58 -4.67
C THR A 196 -7.60 -4.89 -5.47
N ASP A 197 -8.01 -4.82 -6.74
CA ASP A 197 -8.18 -5.98 -7.64
C ASP A 197 -6.91 -6.38 -8.40
N VAL A 198 -5.87 -5.52 -8.42
CA VAL A 198 -4.58 -5.82 -9.08
C VAL A 198 -3.93 -7.08 -8.54
N PHE A 199 -4.24 -7.39 -7.36
CA PHE A 199 -3.63 -8.51 -6.68
C PHE A 199 -4.41 -9.84 -6.82
N GLY A 200 -5.49 -9.92 -7.55
CA GLY A 200 -6.33 -11.10 -7.68
C GLY A 200 -6.92 -11.57 -6.34
N ASP A 201 -8.20 -11.90 -6.30
CA ASP A 201 -8.64 -12.85 -5.29
C ASP A 201 -7.96 -14.17 -5.68
N ALA A 202 -7.10 -14.70 -4.81
CA ALA A 202 -6.63 -16.07 -5.00
C ALA A 202 -7.86 -16.99 -5.03
N PRO A 203 -7.93 -17.95 -5.97
CA PRO A 203 -9.06 -18.84 -6.12
C PRO A 203 -9.36 -19.62 -4.85
#